data_212cc87a890318a996f329e8624972cc
#
_entry.id   212cc87a890318a996f329e8624972cc
#
_cell.length_a   1.000
_cell.length_b   1.000
_cell.length_c   1.000
_cell.angle_alpha   90.00
_cell.angle_beta   90.00
_cell.angle_gamma   90.00
#
_symmetry.space_group_name_H-M   'P 1'
#
loop_
_entity.id
_entity.type
_entity.pdbx_description
1 polymer ?
#
loop_
_entity_poly.entity_id
_entity_poly.type
_entity_poly.pdbx_seq_one_letter_code
_entity_poly.pdbx_strand_id
1 'polypeptide(L)'
;MSESTHLKKNLGLGDVMGIALGQVIGSGIMTMTGIGIQMSGSGVTLAYIISSLLGIIAMSPIAILGGTLPTTGGLYKYTSRLLSPKIGVFWLCMFTLMQITLAMYAISFAQYLQGVLPEAPITPIAFSLLTLLFIVNLVGVKTASIINKWMVIILILSLSCFVVFGLPKVDYTVFQPETMFPAGFTGFFTAIGLVGFATGGAQFVAELGGEMKNPRRDLPIVIIGSTVLIGFFYALIAAVAVGVLPIEQVAGQPLTAVANEVLPKPVFVIFIVGGAMFALATTLNATFTWVTKSLYVATQDGVLPKKLGAVNEKFGTPHWLLTIFYIIGAVPILTNVSLNVVAQLGTSLSLIVFMFPVVAAGRLPKLYPEAYANAPIKLPPALLKTLIGISVVLLLAETYLLITDLETHYIIGSIVYVILAALFAAFSDKITGFSIKNTNILEDDI
;
A
#
# COMPACT_ATOMS: atom_id res chain seq x y z
N MET A 1 -30.68 24.67 -6.27
CA MET A 1 -29.33 24.76 -5.69
C MET A 1 -29.03 23.38 -5.14
N SER A 2 -28.29 22.54 -5.86
CA SER A 2 -27.83 21.24 -5.33
C SER A 2 -26.66 21.54 -4.42
N GLU A 3 -26.81 21.35 -3.10
CA GLU A 3 -25.70 21.26 -2.19
C GLU A 3 -24.75 20.19 -2.75
N SER A 4 -23.57 20.59 -3.18
CA SER A 4 -22.51 19.67 -3.52
C SER A 4 -22.18 18.92 -2.24
N THR A 5 -22.55 17.65 -2.17
CA THR A 5 -22.25 16.79 -1.03
C THR A 5 -20.75 16.56 -0.98
N HIS A 6 -20.04 17.45 -0.28
CA HIS A 6 -18.60 17.32 -0.04
C HIS A 6 -18.33 16.14 0.89
N LEU A 7 -17.22 15.46 0.68
CA LEU A 7 -16.74 14.41 1.59
C LEU A 7 -16.49 15.00 2.99
N LYS A 8 -16.93 14.30 4.04
CA LYS A 8 -16.91 14.85 5.42
C LYS A 8 -15.49 14.80 6.01
N LYS A 9 -15.03 15.93 6.57
CA LYS A 9 -13.73 16.05 7.30
C LYS A 9 -13.79 15.37 8.69
N ASN A 10 -13.76 14.06 8.74
CA ASN A 10 -14.00 13.27 9.96
C ASN A 10 -12.79 12.50 10.49
N LEU A 11 -11.70 12.38 9.71
CA LEU A 11 -10.55 11.55 10.06
C LEU A 11 -9.53 12.31 10.92
N GLY A 12 -9.24 11.80 12.11
CA GLY A 12 -8.15 12.27 12.96
C GLY A 12 -6.86 11.50 12.73
N LEU A 13 -5.75 11.95 13.34
CA LEU A 13 -4.43 11.32 13.24
C LEU A 13 -4.48 9.81 13.52
N GLY A 14 -5.17 9.40 14.60
CA GLY A 14 -5.25 7.99 14.98
C GLY A 14 -6.06 7.13 13.99
N ASP A 15 -7.05 7.71 13.29
CA ASP A 15 -7.82 7.01 12.27
C ASP A 15 -6.94 6.76 11.04
N VAL A 16 -6.21 7.80 10.59
CA VAL A 16 -5.35 7.71 9.40
C VAL A 16 -4.10 6.87 9.69
N MET A 17 -3.54 6.95 10.90
CA MET A 17 -2.45 6.05 11.33
C MET A 17 -2.91 4.59 11.31
N GLY A 18 -4.13 4.30 11.80
CA GLY A 18 -4.72 2.96 11.70
C GLY A 18 -4.88 2.47 10.26
N ILE A 19 -5.31 3.35 9.35
CA ILE A 19 -5.41 3.03 7.91
C ILE A 19 -4.03 2.76 7.33
N ALA A 20 -3.03 3.59 7.62
CA ALA A 20 -1.66 3.42 7.14
C ALA A 20 -1.01 2.13 7.65
N LEU A 21 -1.10 1.87 8.97
CA LEU A 21 -0.58 0.63 9.56
C LEU A 21 -1.27 -0.60 8.99
N GLY A 22 -2.62 -0.55 8.85
CA GLY A 22 -3.38 -1.63 8.22
C GLY A 22 -3.05 -1.84 6.74
N GLN A 23 -2.66 -0.77 6.03
CA GLN A 23 -2.24 -0.86 4.63
C GLN A 23 -0.86 -1.51 4.49
N VAL A 24 0.08 -1.20 5.40
CA VAL A 24 1.45 -1.70 5.34
C VAL A 24 1.58 -3.09 5.93
N ILE A 25 0.96 -3.35 7.11
CA ILE A 25 1.03 -4.67 7.75
C ILE A 25 0.09 -5.62 7.00
N GLY A 26 0.62 -6.26 5.97
CA GLY A 26 -0.09 -7.21 5.12
C GLY A 26 0.56 -8.60 5.14
N SER A 27 0.36 -9.35 4.05
CA SER A 27 0.98 -10.66 3.86
C SER A 27 2.51 -10.63 3.82
N GLY A 28 3.10 -9.47 3.52
CA GLY A 28 4.53 -9.31 3.33
C GLY A 28 5.36 -9.81 4.51
N ILE A 29 5.05 -9.38 5.75
CA ILE A 29 5.80 -9.83 6.93
C ILE A 29 5.68 -11.33 7.15
N MET A 30 4.52 -11.92 6.86
CA MET A 30 4.26 -13.33 7.14
C MET A 30 4.97 -14.29 6.19
N THR A 31 5.19 -13.87 4.94
CA THR A 31 5.78 -14.72 3.89
C THR A 31 7.17 -14.26 3.45
N MET A 32 7.38 -12.95 3.27
CA MET A 32 8.65 -12.43 2.77
C MET A 32 9.80 -12.57 3.77
N THR A 33 9.49 -12.67 5.08
CA THR A 33 10.53 -12.90 6.10
C THR A 33 11.27 -14.21 5.86
N GLY A 34 10.56 -15.33 5.62
CA GLY A 34 11.20 -16.62 5.35
C GLY A 34 12.01 -16.64 4.06
N ILE A 35 11.50 -15.99 3.01
CA ILE A 35 12.25 -15.85 1.74
C ILE A 35 13.47 -14.95 1.95
N GLY A 36 13.34 -13.86 2.71
CA GLY A 36 14.47 -13.00 3.09
C GLY A 36 15.54 -13.74 3.89
N ILE A 37 15.14 -14.66 4.80
CA ILE A 37 16.06 -15.55 5.52
C ILE A 37 16.78 -16.47 4.54
N GLN A 38 16.10 -17.05 3.56
CA GLN A 38 16.70 -17.90 2.54
C GLN A 38 17.78 -17.15 1.74
N MET A 39 17.58 -15.86 1.48
CA MET A 39 18.51 -15.03 0.69
C MET A 39 19.66 -14.46 1.51
N SER A 40 19.44 -14.11 2.78
CA SER A 40 20.38 -13.34 3.59
C SER A 40 20.65 -13.88 4.99
N GLY A 41 20.14 -15.07 5.32
CA GLY A 41 20.29 -15.61 6.67
C GLY A 41 19.79 -14.65 7.75
N SER A 42 20.55 -14.47 8.83
CA SER A 42 20.22 -13.52 9.89
C SER A 42 20.32 -12.04 9.46
N GLY A 43 20.95 -11.77 8.31
CA GLY A 43 20.97 -10.43 7.70
C GLY A 43 19.60 -9.86 7.35
N VAL A 44 18.56 -10.71 7.26
CA VAL A 44 17.16 -10.27 7.04
C VAL A 44 16.69 -9.22 8.04
N THR A 45 17.17 -9.28 9.29
CA THR A 45 16.87 -8.28 10.33
C THR A 45 17.35 -6.90 9.95
N LEU A 46 18.61 -6.79 9.48
CA LEU A 46 19.15 -5.54 8.94
C LEU A 46 18.49 -5.16 7.62
N ALA A 47 18.12 -6.14 6.79
CA ALA A 47 17.43 -5.90 5.53
C ALA A 47 16.10 -5.15 5.75
N TYR A 48 15.31 -5.48 6.77
CA TYR A 48 14.08 -4.75 7.11
C TYR A 48 14.35 -3.29 7.55
N ILE A 49 15.40 -3.06 8.35
CA ILE A 49 15.76 -1.70 8.77
C ILE A 49 16.17 -0.86 7.55
N ILE A 50 17.10 -1.37 6.73
CA ILE A 50 17.60 -0.65 5.56
C ILE A 50 16.49 -0.43 4.55
N SER A 51 15.68 -1.44 4.27
CA SER A 51 14.54 -1.35 3.38
C SER A 51 13.53 -0.29 3.83
N SER A 52 13.23 -0.21 5.13
CA SER A 52 12.34 0.84 5.65
C SER A 52 12.93 2.22 5.49
N LEU A 53 14.24 2.39 5.68
CA LEU A 53 14.92 3.66 5.43
C LEU A 53 14.88 4.05 3.94
N LEU A 54 15.11 3.09 3.05
CA LEU A 54 14.98 3.31 1.60
C LEU A 54 13.54 3.64 1.21
N GLY A 55 12.55 2.96 1.82
CA GLY A 55 11.12 3.25 1.63
C GLY A 55 10.75 4.67 2.06
N ILE A 56 11.29 5.15 3.19
CA ILE A 56 11.11 6.54 3.64
C ILE A 56 11.68 7.50 2.59
N ILE A 57 12.87 7.25 2.08
CA ILE A 57 13.50 8.07 1.03
C ILE A 57 12.61 8.05 -0.22
N ALA A 58 12.19 6.87 -0.68
CA ALA A 58 11.39 6.70 -1.89
C ALA A 58 10.04 7.44 -1.82
N MET A 59 9.38 7.45 -0.65
CA MET A 59 8.03 8.00 -0.47
C MET A 59 8.01 9.41 0.16
N SER A 60 9.15 9.94 0.62
CA SER A 60 9.23 11.31 1.16
C SER A 60 8.72 12.40 0.22
N PRO A 61 8.89 12.34 -1.12
CA PRO A 61 8.29 13.33 -2.01
C PRO A 61 6.76 13.37 -1.91
N ILE A 62 6.09 12.22 -1.69
CA ILE A 62 4.64 12.16 -1.49
C ILE A 62 4.25 12.74 -0.12
N ALA A 63 5.04 12.50 0.92
CA ALA A 63 4.83 13.11 2.24
C ALA A 63 4.96 14.66 2.16
N ILE A 64 5.92 15.17 1.39
CA ILE A 64 6.09 16.62 1.13
C ILE A 64 4.89 17.17 0.37
N LEU A 65 4.41 16.46 -0.69
CA LEU A 65 3.21 16.85 -1.43
C LEU A 65 2.00 16.93 -0.50
N GLY A 66 1.74 15.86 0.26
CA GLY A 66 0.60 15.78 1.18
C GLY A 66 0.63 16.85 2.27
N GLY A 67 1.81 17.15 2.83
CA GLY A 67 1.97 18.22 3.82
C GLY A 67 1.87 19.64 3.23
N THR A 68 2.19 19.81 1.95
CA THR A 68 2.14 21.11 1.26
C THR A 68 0.75 21.39 0.68
N LEU A 69 0.18 20.43 -0.02
CA LEU A 69 -1.06 20.53 -0.78
C LEU A 69 -2.02 19.39 -0.41
N PRO A 70 -2.50 19.31 0.84
CA PRO A 70 -3.41 18.23 1.24
C PRO A 70 -4.75 18.39 0.51
N THR A 71 -5.21 17.29 -0.11
CA THR A 71 -6.44 17.29 -0.92
C THR A 71 -7.04 15.89 -1.01
N THR A 72 -8.30 15.76 -1.40
CA THR A 72 -8.94 14.50 -1.74
C THR A 72 -8.43 14.01 -3.09
N GLY A 73 -8.14 12.71 -3.24
CA GLY A 73 -7.57 12.15 -4.47
C GLY A 73 -6.18 12.73 -4.77
N GLY A 74 -5.36 12.89 -3.71
CA GLY A 74 -4.09 13.61 -3.77
C GLY A 74 -3.16 13.09 -4.86
N LEU A 75 -2.98 11.78 -4.98
CA LEU A 75 -2.05 11.19 -5.96
C LEU A 75 -2.47 11.54 -7.40
N TYR A 76 -3.78 11.48 -7.71
CA TYR A 76 -4.29 11.91 -9.01
C TYR A 76 -4.13 13.41 -9.22
N LYS A 77 -4.53 14.25 -8.25
CA LYS A 77 -4.41 15.70 -8.35
C LYS A 77 -2.96 16.14 -8.50
N TYR A 78 -2.03 15.57 -7.73
CA TYR A 78 -0.61 15.86 -7.88
C TYR A 78 -0.10 15.52 -9.27
N THR A 79 -0.49 14.38 -9.81
CA THR A 79 -0.09 13.96 -11.15
C THR A 79 -0.72 14.85 -12.23
N SER A 80 -2.02 15.09 -12.17
CA SER A 80 -2.77 15.81 -13.22
C SER A 80 -2.51 17.31 -13.20
N ARG A 81 -2.38 17.95 -12.01
CA ARG A 81 -2.21 19.40 -11.88
C ARG A 81 -0.75 19.84 -11.97
N LEU A 82 0.17 19.04 -11.38
CA LEU A 82 1.57 19.41 -11.37
C LEU A 82 2.33 18.93 -12.61
N LEU A 83 1.94 17.82 -13.24
CA LEU A 83 2.58 17.36 -14.49
C LEU A 83 1.77 17.75 -15.72
N SER A 84 0.67 17.06 -15.99
CA SER A 84 -0.31 17.44 -17.01
C SER A 84 -1.62 16.67 -16.87
N PRO A 85 -2.76 17.20 -17.35
CA PRO A 85 -4.04 16.50 -17.34
C PRO A 85 -4.00 15.13 -18.03
N LYS A 86 -3.32 15.04 -19.18
CA LYS A 86 -3.20 13.78 -19.93
C LYS A 86 -2.38 12.72 -19.19
N ILE A 87 -1.31 13.14 -18.48
CA ILE A 87 -0.55 12.24 -17.60
C ILE A 87 -1.45 11.79 -16.44
N GLY A 88 -2.31 12.66 -15.91
CA GLY A 88 -3.29 12.29 -14.89
C GLY A 88 -4.28 11.23 -15.39
N VAL A 89 -4.78 11.32 -16.62
CA VAL A 89 -5.65 10.30 -17.21
C VAL A 89 -4.93 8.96 -17.40
N PHE A 90 -3.69 8.99 -17.91
CA PHE A 90 -2.86 7.79 -17.99
C PHE A 90 -2.67 7.13 -16.62
N TRP A 91 -2.32 7.95 -15.63
CA TRP A 91 -2.16 7.52 -14.24
C TRP A 91 -3.43 6.85 -13.71
N LEU A 92 -4.63 7.41 -13.97
CA LEU A 92 -5.91 6.81 -13.56
C LEU A 92 -6.13 5.43 -14.15
N CYS A 93 -5.76 5.20 -15.41
CA CYS A 93 -5.85 3.88 -16.02
C CYS A 93 -4.95 2.88 -15.30
N MET A 94 -3.68 3.26 -15.07
CA MET A 94 -2.72 2.40 -14.37
C MET A 94 -3.17 2.14 -12.92
N PHE A 95 -3.62 3.19 -12.22
CA PHE A 95 -4.14 3.11 -10.86
C PHE A 95 -5.36 2.19 -10.74
N THR A 96 -6.25 2.20 -11.73
CA THR A 96 -7.45 1.36 -11.74
C THR A 96 -7.08 -0.12 -11.92
N LEU A 97 -6.17 -0.44 -12.83
CA LEU A 97 -5.75 -1.82 -13.06
C LEU A 97 -4.98 -2.40 -11.88
N MET A 98 -4.12 -1.62 -11.21
CA MET A 98 -3.37 -2.13 -10.06
C MET A 98 -4.29 -2.62 -8.93
N GLN A 99 -5.57 -2.21 -8.89
CA GLN A 99 -6.52 -2.63 -7.85
C GLN A 99 -6.94 -4.10 -7.95
N ILE A 100 -6.44 -4.86 -8.91
CA ILE A 100 -6.50 -6.33 -8.86
C ILE A 100 -5.89 -6.89 -7.58
N THR A 101 -5.02 -6.12 -6.89
CA THR A 101 -4.49 -6.44 -5.56
C THR A 101 -5.56 -6.67 -4.49
N LEU A 102 -6.79 -6.14 -4.66
CA LEU A 102 -7.92 -6.46 -3.79
C LEU A 102 -8.19 -7.98 -3.76
N ALA A 103 -8.08 -8.65 -4.92
CA ALA A 103 -8.19 -10.11 -5.00
C ALA A 103 -7.01 -10.80 -4.28
N MET A 104 -5.78 -10.27 -4.41
CA MET A 104 -4.60 -10.82 -3.74
C MET A 104 -4.82 -10.91 -2.22
N TYR A 105 -5.28 -9.84 -1.59
CA TYR A 105 -5.51 -9.82 -0.15
C TYR A 105 -6.59 -10.81 0.29
N ALA A 106 -7.68 -10.90 -0.48
CA ALA A 106 -8.79 -11.80 -0.17
C ALA A 106 -8.42 -13.28 -0.37
N ILE A 107 -7.72 -13.62 -1.45
CA ILE A 107 -7.24 -14.98 -1.72
C ILE A 107 -6.22 -15.42 -0.67
N SER A 108 -5.24 -14.54 -0.35
CA SER A 108 -4.25 -14.82 0.68
C SER A 108 -4.88 -15.06 2.05
N PHE A 109 -5.92 -14.28 2.42
CA PHE A 109 -6.68 -14.49 3.65
C PHE A 109 -7.28 -15.91 3.70
N ALA A 110 -7.90 -16.35 2.60
CA ALA A 110 -8.50 -17.69 2.52
C ALA A 110 -7.42 -18.80 2.62
N GLN A 111 -6.26 -18.60 2.02
CA GLN A 111 -5.13 -19.54 2.12
C GLN A 111 -4.58 -19.64 3.56
N TYR A 112 -4.48 -18.51 4.30
CA TYR A 112 -4.08 -18.57 5.71
C TYR A 112 -5.14 -19.28 6.58
N LEU A 113 -6.43 -19.14 6.25
CA LEU A 113 -7.47 -19.90 6.95
C LEU A 113 -7.32 -21.41 6.74
N GLN A 114 -6.86 -21.86 5.57
CA GLN A 114 -6.54 -23.28 5.33
C GLN A 114 -5.44 -23.82 6.25
N GLY A 115 -4.55 -22.96 6.75
CA GLY A 115 -3.56 -23.33 7.77
C GLY A 115 -4.19 -23.77 9.10
N VAL A 116 -5.45 -23.39 9.37
CA VAL A 116 -6.23 -23.79 10.56
C VAL A 116 -7.35 -24.75 10.20
N LEU A 117 -7.96 -24.59 9.04
CA LEU A 117 -9.07 -25.37 8.51
C LEU A 117 -8.71 -25.87 7.11
N PRO A 118 -7.99 -27.01 6.96
CA PRO A 118 -7.44 -27.45 5.67
C PRO A 118 -8.49 -27.65 4.55
N GLU A 119 -9.71 -28.02 4.90
CA GLU A 119 -10.81 -28.23 3.96
C GLU A 119 -11.55 -26.94 3.58
N ALA A 120 -11.12 -25.78 4.08
CA ALA A 120 -11.81 -24.52 3.82
C ALA A 120 -11.70 -24.11 2.34
N PRO A 121 -12.83 -23.84 1.64
CA PRO A 121 -12.80 -23.52 0.22
C PRO A 121 -12.30 -22.08 -0.02
N ILE A 122 -11.22 -21.90 -0.79
CA ILE A 122 -10.57 -20.60 -1.00
C ILE A 122 -11.52 -19.57 -1.63
N THR A 123 -12.12 -19.91 -2.78
CA THR A 123 -12.93 -18.96 -3.57
C THR A 123 -14.12 -18.39 -2.81
N PRO A 124 -14.98 -19.21 -2.15
CA PRO A 124 -16.09 -18.68 -1.35
C PRO A 124 -15.65 -17.82 -0.17
N ILE A 125 -14.54 -18.18 0.50
CA ILE A 125 -14.04 -17.44 1.65
C ILE A 125 -13.45 -16.09 1.20
N ALA A 126 -12.62 -16.09 0.16
CA ALA A 126 -12.06 -14.87 -0.42
C ALA A 126 -13.16 -13.92 -0.90
N PHE A 127 -14.16 -14.44 -1.61
CA PHE A 127 -15.29 -13.67 -2.09
C PHE A 127 -16.16 -13.12 -0.94
N SER A 128 -16.38 -13.92 0.10
CA SER A 128 -17.12 -13.49 1.30
C SER A 128 -16.41 -12.36 2.05
N LEU A 129 -15.09 -12.46 2.23
CA LEU A 129 -14.30 -11.40 2.86
C LEU A 129 -14.34 -10.10 2.03
N LEU A 130 -14.12 -10.20 0.71
CA LEU A 130 -14.18 -9.06 -0.20
C LEU A 130 -15.54 -8.37 -0.11
N THR A 131 -16.62 -9.15 -0.14
CA THR A 131 -18.01 -8.65 -0.05
C THR A 131 -18.29 -8.00 1.31
N LEU A 132 -17.86 -8.61 2.42
CA LEU A 132 -18.06 -8.09 3.77
C LEU A 132 -17.38 -6.70 3.90
N LEU A 133 -16.13 -6.58 3.49
CA LEU A 133 -15.38 -5.33 3.61
C LEU A 133 -15.86 -4.26 2.61
N PHE A 134 -16.35 -4.66 1.44
CA PHE A 134 -17.06 -3.76 0.54
C PHE A 134 -18.32 -3.17 1.21
N ILE A 135 -19.16 -3.99 1.87
CA ILE A 135 -20.35 -3.53 2.59
C ILE A 135 -19.95 -2.58 3.74
N VAL A 136 -18.92 -2.92 4.51
CA VAL A 136 -18.40 -2.05 5.58
C VAL A 136 -18.03 -0.66 5.03
N ASN A 137 -17.36 -0.61 3.89
CA ASN A 137 -16.96 0.66 3.27
C ASN A 137 -18.14 1.41 2.62
N LEU A 138 -19.19 0.72 2.18
CA LEU A 138 -20.44 1.38 1.73
C LEU A 138 -21.12 2.17 2.86
N VAL A 139 -21.03 1.67 4.11
CA VAL A 139 -21.63 2.33 5.29
C VAL A 139 -20.87 3.59 5.71
N GLY A 140 -19.67 3.81 5.19
CA GLY A 140 -18.93 5.07 5.36
C GLY A 140 -17.48 4.89 5.80
N VAL A 141 -16.64 5.82 5.34
CA VAL A 141 -15.19 5.83 5.60
C VAL A 141 -14.89 5.85 7.10
N LYS A 142 -15.67 6.56 7.91
CA LYS A 142 -15.46 6.62 9.37
C LYS A 142 -15.73 5.27 10.02
N THR A 143 -16.78 4.57 9.63
CA THR A 143 -17.09 3.22 10.13
C THR A 143 -15.99 2.25 9.73
N ALA A 144 -15.58 2.27 8.47
CA ALA A 144 -14.48 1.43 7.98
C ALA A 144 -13.17 1.71 8.71
N SER A 145 -12.84 2.99 8.99
CA SER A 145 -11.62 3.36 9.73
C SER A 145 -11.65 2.91 11.19
N ILE A 146 -12.80 2.94 11.86
CA ILE A 146 -12.94 2.46 13.24
C ILE A 146 -12.73 0.94 13.29
N ILE A 147 -13.37 0.19 12.38
CA ILE A 147 -13.19 -1.26 12.27
C ILE A 147 -11.72 -1.58 11.99
N ASN A 148 -11.11 -0.88 11.02
CA ASN A 148 -9.69 -1.06 10.69
C ASN A 148 -8.78 -0.82 11.90
N LYS A 149 -9.04 0.24 12.67
CA LYS A 149 -8.27 0.55 13.87
C LYS A 149 -8.30 -0.59 14.91
N TRP A 150 -9.46 -1.18 15.17
CA TRP A 150 -9.58 -2.31 16.08
C TRP A 150 -8.88 -3.55 15.55
N MET A 151 -9.02 -3.85 14.25
CA MET A 151 -8.31 -4.94 13.60
C MET A 151 -6.79 -4.76 13.69
N VAL A 152 -6.28 -3.54 13.47
CA VAL A 152 -4.84 -3.20 13.57
C VAL A 152 -4.35 -3.34 15.01
N ILE A 153 -5.14 -2.95 16.02
CA ILE A 153 -4.77 -3.15 17.44
C ILE A 153 -4.59 -4.64 17.73
N ILE A 154 -5.56 -5.46 17.33
CA ILE A 154 -5.51 -6.92 17.53
C ILE A 154 -4.31 -7.51 16.77
N LEU A 155 -4.07 -7.06 15.55
CA LEU A 155 -2.93 -7.46 14.72
C LEU A 155 -1.60 -7.15 15.41
N ILE A 156 -1.41 -5.91 15.89
CA ILE A 156 -0.18 -5.51 16.57
C ILE A 156 0.00 -6.30 17.87
N LEU A 157 -1.04 -6.49 18.65
CA LEU A 157 -0.99 -7.31 19.87
C LEU A 157 -0.59 -8.77 19.55
N SER A 158 -1.17 -9.34 18.51
CA SER A 158 -0.89 -10.70 18.05
C SER A 158 0.58 -10.87 17.62
N LEU A 159 1.09 -9.95 16.80
CA LEU A 159 2.49 -9.94 16.39
C LEU A 159 3.43 -9.60 17.57
N SER A 160 3.00 -8.77 18.52
CA SER A 160 3.77 -8.47 19.74
C SER A 160 3.91 -9.70 20.64
N CYS A 161 2.87 -10.54 20.71
CA CYS A 161 2.98 -11.83 21.42
C CYS A 161 4.09 -12.69 20.81
N PHE A 162 4.17 -12.75 19.48
CA PHE A 162 5.25 -13.49 18.80
C PHE A 162 6.64 -12.97 19.20
N VAL A 163 6.82 -11.64 19.24
CA VAL A 163 8.08 -11.01 19.66
C VAL A 163 8.38 -11.27 21.13
N VAL A 164 7.40 -11.06 22.03
CA VAL A 164 7.59 -11.19 23.49
C VAL A 164 7.91 -12.63 23.90
N PHE A 165 7.21 -13.60 23.34
CA PHE A 165 7.48 -15.03 23.63
C PHE A 165 8.72 -15.56 22.91
N GLY A 166 9.10 -14.95 21.79
CA GLY A 166 10.22 -15.39 20.96
C GLY A 166 11.56 -14.83 21.38
N LEU A 167 11.66 -13.53 21.70
CA LEU A 167 12.94 -12.89 22.06
C LEU A 167 13.76 -13.62 23.12
N PRO A 168 13.16 -14.16 24.21
CA PRO A 168 13.91 -14.92 25.20
C PRO A 168 14.47 -16.25 24.70
N LYS A 169 13.98 -16.77 23.55
CA LYS A 169 14.38 -18.02 22.94
C LYS A 169 15.39 -17.83 21.80
N VAL A 170 15.72 -16.59 21.47
CA VAL A 170 16.64 -16.25 20.37
C VAL A 170 18.06 -16.66 20.74
N ASP A 171 18.68 -17.46 19.89
CA ASP A 171 20.13 -17.67 19.94
C ASP A 171 20.82 -16.50 19.22
N TYR A 172 21.40 -15.60 20.02
CA TYR A 172 22.04 -14.39 19.48
C TYR A 172 23.36 -14.69 18.73
N THR A 173 23.88 -15.92 18.77
CA THR A 173 25.07 -16.32 18.00
C THR A 173 24.82 -16.33 16.49
N VAL A 174 23.54 -16.41 16.07
CA VAL A 174 23.18 -16.36 14.65
C VAL A 174 23.46 -14.98 14.00
N PHE A 175 23.71 -13.93 14.80
CA PHE A 175 24.04 -12.60 14.30
C PHE A 175 25.54 -12.35 14.15
N GLN A 176 26.35 -13.41 14.07
CA GLN A 176 27.77 -13.29 13.75
C GLN A 176 27.96 -13.02 12.24
N PRO A 177 29.05 -12.33 11.84
CA PRO A 177 29.27 -11.97 10.43
C PRO A 177 29.23 -13.18 9.47
N GLU A 178 29.65 -14.36 9.94
CA GLU A 178 29.71 -15.59 9.16
C GLU A 178 28.31 -16.12 8.80
N THR A 179 27.32 -15.88 9.66
CA THR A 179 25.93 -16.34 9.49
C THR A 179 25.01 -15.28 8.93
N MET A 180 25.41 -14.00 9.01
CA MET A 180 24.59 -12.88 8.55
C MET A 180 24.44 -12.81 7.02
N PHE A 181 25.43 -13.31 6.26
CA PHE A 181 25.45 -13.14 4.80
C PHE A 181 25.84 -14.44 4.08
N PRO A 182 25.10 -15.55 4.26
CA PRO A 182 25.48 -16.87 3.70
C PRO A 182 25.56 -16.88 2.17
N ALA A 183 24.73 -16.05 1.49
CA ALA A 183 24.77 -15.86 0.03
C ALA A 183 25.56 -14.58 -0.37
N GLY A 184 26.39 -14.06 0.53
CA GLY A 184 27.18 -12.85 0.33
C GLY A 184 26.32 -11.58 0.26
N PHE A 185 26.97 -10.47 -0.12
CA PHE A 185 26.27 -9.17 -0.23
C PHE A 185 25.20 -9.15 -1.32
N THR A 186 25.33 -9.94 -2.38
CA THR A 186 24.33 -10.03 -3.44
C THR A 186 22.99 -10.53 -2.88
N GLY A 187 23.03 -11.64 -2.12
CA GLY A 187 21.82 -12.16 -1.45
C GLY A 187 21.22 -11.17 -0.47
N PHE A 188 22.06 -10.44 0.28
CA PHE A 188 21.61 -9.41 1.21
C PHE A 188 20.91 -8.23 0.50
N PHE A 189 21.48 -7.68 -0.58
CA PHE A 189 20.84 -6.61 -1.35
C PHE A 189 19.53 -7.07 -2.01
N THR A 190 19.49 -8.32 -2.48
CA THR A 190 18.25 -8.90 -3.01
C THR A 190 17.18 -9.01 -1.91
N ALA A 191 17.57 -9.43 -0.70
CA ALA A 191 16.67 -9.48 0.44
C ALA A 191 16.13 -8.08 0.82
N ILE A 192 16.97 -7.02 0.79
CA ILE A 192 16.53 -5.64 1.03
C ILE A 192 15.43 -5.23 0.03
N GLY A 193 15.63 -5.50 -1.27
CA GLY A 193 14.61 -5.22 -2.29
C GLY A 193 13.32 -6.01 -2.06
N LEU A 194 13.43 -7.30 -1.76
CA LEU A 194 12.28 -8.16 -1.49
C LEU A 194 11.44 -7.69 -0.30
N VAL A 195 12.09 -7.44 0.86
CA VAL A 195 11.36 -7.02 2.08
C VAL A 195 10.89 -5.56 1.99
N GLY A 196 11.39 -4.77 1.02
CA GLY A 196 10.93 -3.43 0.70
C GLY A 196 9.46 -3.37 0.35
N PHE A 197 8.99 -4.35 -0.39
CA PHE A 197 7.57 -4.52 -0.67
C PHE A 197 6.72 -4.62 0.61
N ALA A 198 7.21 -5.33 1.63
CA ALA A 198 6.48 -5.53 2.88
C ALA A 198 6.39 -4.26 3.74
N THR A 199 7.28 -3.29 3.56
CA THR A 199 7.34 -2.06 4.36
C THR A 199 6.65 -0.85 3.69
N GLY A 200 6.19 -0.99 2.44
CA GLY A 200 5.50 0.04 1.66
C GLY A 200 3.99 0.07 1.88
N GLY A 201 3.34 1.17 1.47
CA GLY A 201 1.87 1.29 1.46
C GLY A 201 1.30 2.51 2.21
N ALA A 202 2.03 3.07 3.18
CA ALA A 202 1.57 4.22 3.96
C ALA A 202 1.24 5.47 3.12
N GLN A 203 1.89 5.64 1.98
CA GLN A 203 1.70 6.78 1.08
C GLN A 203 0.31 6.86 0.45
N PHE A 204 -0.47 5.78 0.45
CA PHE A 204 -1.85 5.80 -0.03
C PHE A 204 -2.77 6.70 0.81
N VAL A 205 -2.42 7.01 2.06
CA VAL A 205 -3.21 7.94 2.88
C VAL A 205 -3.22 9.37 2.32
N ALA A 206 -2.32 9.70 1.39
CA ALA A 206 -2.35 10.97 0.66
C ALA A 206 -3.65 11.16 -0.16
N GLU A 207 -4.35 10.08 -0.48
CA GLU A 207 -5.69 10.10 -1.10
C GLU A 207 -6.76 10.71 -0.19
N LEU A 208 -6.56 10.68 1.14
CA LEU A 208 -7.54 11.05 2.16
C LEU A 208 -7.38 12.48 2.67
N GLY A 209 -6.46 13.27 2.11
CA GLY A 209 -6.12 14.60 2.62
C GLY A 209 -7.32 15.53 2.86
N GLY A 210 -8.31 15.52 1.96
CA GLY A 210 -9.52 16.32 2.10
C GLY A 210 -10.52 15.86 3.18
N GLU A 211 -10.38 14.63 3.69
CA GLU A 211 -11.23 14.07 4.74
C GLU A 211 -10.58 14.13 6.14
N MET A 212 -9.34 14.57 6.23
CA MET A 212 -8.59 14.70 7.47
C MET A 212 -8.87 16.05 8.18
N LYS A 213 -8.79 16.02 9.52
CA LYS A 213 -8.96 17.23 10.34
C LYS A 213 -7.75 18.17 10.27
N ASN A 214 -6.53 17.63 10.30
CA ASN A 214 -5.27 18.38 10.27
C ASN A 214 -4.29 17.79 9.24
N PRO A 215 -4.63 17.79 7.94
CA PRO A 215 -3.91 16.99 6.94
C PRO A 215 -2.47 17.45 6.72
N ARG A 216 -2.18 18.77 6.76
CA ARG A 216 -0.82 19.31 6.56
C ARG A 216 0.20 18.73 7.53
N ARG A 217 -0.19 18.60 8.80
CA ARG A 217 0.65 18.04 9.85
C ARG A 217 0.63 16.51 9.80
N ASP A 218 -0.56 15.93 9.67
CA ASP A 218 -0.79 14.51 9.95
C ASP A 218 -0.32 13.61 8.79
N LEU A 219 -0.43 14.05 7.53
CA LEU A 219 0.03 13.25 6.38
C LEU A 219 1.53 12.90 6.44
N PRO A 220 2.46 13.88 6.60
CA PRO A 220 3.88 13.54 6.73
C PRO A 220 4.18 12.66 7.94
N ILE A 221 3.54 12.93 9.08
CA ILE A 221 3.71 12.13 10.30
C ILE A 221 3.27 10.69 10.06
N VAL A 222 2.13 10.49 9.42
CA VAL A 222 1.60 9.16 9.16
C VAL A 222 2.47 8.41 8.16
N ILE A 223 2.81 9.02 7.03
CA ILE A 223 3.60 8.35 5.97
C ILE A 223 4.98 7.93 6.49
N ILE A 224 5.71 8.86 7.14
CA ILE A 224 7.07 8.60 7.62
C ILE A 224 7.02 7.78 8.91
N GLY A 225 6.20 8.19 9.87
CA GLY A 225 6.15 7.58 11.20
C GLY A 225 5.66 6.13 11.18
N SER A 226 4.66 5.79 10.35
CA SER A 226 4.24 4.39 10.20
C SER A 226 5.33 3.52 9.60
N THR A 227 6.07 4.01 8.60
CA THR A 227 7.17 3.26 7.98
C THR A 227 8.32 3.01 8.97
N VAL A 228 8.69 4.01 9.79
CA VAL A 228 9.69 3.84 10.86
C VAL A 228 9.23 2.80 11.87
N LEU A 229 7.99 2.94 12.38
CA LEU A 229 7.43 2.05 13.38
C LEU A 229 7.40 0.60 12.86
N ILE A 230 6.93 0.40 11.63
CA ILE A 230 6.82 -0.92 11.02
C ILE A 230 8.20 -1.51 10.75
N GLY A 231 9.14 -0.73 10.22
CA GLY A 231 10.50 -1.21 9.95
C GLY A 231 11.20 -1.74 11.21
N PHE A 232 11.08 -1.01 12.32
CA PHE A 232 11.59 -1.46 13.62
C PHE A 232 10.87 -2.73 14.10
N PHE A 233 9.54 -2.74 14.01
CA PHE A 233 8.74 -3.88 14.46
C PHE A 233 9.00 -5.14 13.63
N TYR A 234 9.16 -4.99 12.32
CA TYR A 234 9.49 -6.10 11.43
C TYR A 234 10.90 -6.63 11.64
N ALA A 235 11.85 -5.74 11.97
CA ALA A 235 13.19 -6.18 12.35
C ALA A 235 13.17 -7.06 13.62
N LEU A 236 12.36 -6.71 14.63
CA LEU A 236 12.18 -7.55 15.83
C LEU A 236 11.54 -8.89 15.49
N ILE A 237 10.51 -8.91 14.64
CA ILE A 237 9.87 -10.15 14.17
C ILE A 237 10.88 -11.03 13.41
N ALA A 238 11.67 -10.42 12.52
CA ALA A 238 12.68 -11.11 11.75
C ALA A 238 13.80 -11.67 12.65
N ALA A 239 14.19 -10.94 13.70
CA ALA A 239 15.18 -11.41 14.67
C ALA A 239 14.71 -12.67 15.41
N VAL A 240 13.43 -12.71 15.82
CA VAL A 240 12.83 -13.91 16.40
C VAL A 240 12.76 -15.05 15.38
N ALA A 241 12.33 -14.74 14.16
CA ALA A 241 12.15 -15.73 13.11
C ALA A 241 13.45 -16.47 12.78
N VAL A 242 14.58 -15.77 12.76
CA VAL A 242 15.88 -16.34 12.38
C VAL A 242 16.67 -16.90 13.58
N GLY A 243 16.33 -16.46 14.80
CA GLY A 243 17.10 -16.80 16.00
C GLY A 243 16.54 -17.96 16.85
N VAL A 244 15.32 -18.45 16.56
CA VAL A 244 14.68 -19.48 17.40
C VAL A 244 14.91 -20.89 16.87
N LEU A 245 14.95 -21.05 15.55
CA LEU A 245 15.17 -22.33 14.89
C LEU A 245 16.41 -22.27 13.98
N PRO A 246 17.04 -23.39 13.65
CA PRO A 246 18.08 -23.43 12.63
C PRO A 246 17.63 -22.80 11.33
N ILE A 247 18.52 -22.04 10.68
CA ILE A 247 18.19 -21.25 9.46
C ILE A 247 17.61 -22.16 8.37
N GLU A 248 18.08 -23.40 8.23
CA GLU A 248 17.62 -24.38 7.25
C GLU A 248 16.14 -24.77 7.43
N GLN A 249 15.61 -24.65 8.65
CA GLN A 249 14.21 -24.97 8.95
C GLN A 249 13.27 -23.79 8.73
N VAL A 250 13.79 -22.57 8.69
CA VAL A 250 12.97 -21.36 8.55
C VAL A 250 13.14 -20.66 7.19
N ALA A 251 14.22 -20.98 6.47
CA ALA A 251 14.49 -20.44 5.14
C ALA A 251 13.37 -20.82 4.16
N GLY A 252 12.75 -19.81 3.54
CA GLY A 252 11.62 -19.99 2.62
C GLY A 252 10.29 -20.35 3.28
N GLN A 253 10.25 -20.54 4.61
CA GLN A 253 9.04 -20.91 5.33
C GLN A 253 8.27 -19.66 5.83
N PRO A 254 6.94 -19.71 5.91
CA PRO A 254 6.16 -18.65 6.52
C PRO A 254 6.45 -18.55 8.04
N LEU A 255 6.21 -17.37 8.62
CA LEU A 255 6.40 -17.13 10.07
C LEU A 255 5.62 -18.10 10.98
N THR A 256 4.58 -18.74 10.46
CA THR A 256 3.79 -19.72 11.20
C THR A 256 4.61 -20.92 11.63
N ALA A 257 5.67 -21.29 10.89
CA ALA A 257 6.58 -22.38 11.27
C ALA A 257 7.29 -22.05 12.60
N VAL A 258 7.86 -20.84 12.71
CA VAL A 258 8.51 -20.39 13.95
C VAL A 258 7.49 -20.12 15.06
N ALA A 259 6.32 -19.55 14.72
CA ALA A 259 5.28 -19.25 15.68
C ALA A 259 4.77 -20.51 16.41
N ASN A 260 4.73 -21.66 15.74
CA ASN A 260 4.31 -22.92 16.35
C ASN A 260 5.28 -23.40 17.46
N GLU A 261 6.58 -23.09 17.35
CA GLU A 261 7.60 -23.43 18.34
C GLU A 261 7.68 -22.39 19.49
N VAL A 262 7.36 -21.13 19.15
CA VAL A 262 7.48 -20.02 20.11
C VAL A 262 6.27 -19.92 21.00
N LEU A 263 5.06 -20.04 20.43
CA LEU A 263 3.82 -19.68 21.07
C LEU A 263 3.11 -20.89 21.71
N PRO A 264 2.53 -20.74 22.90
CA PRO A 264 1.58 -21.72 23.42
C PRO A 264 0.40 -21.90 22.44
N LYS A 265 -0.16 -23.11 22.34
CA LYS A 265 -1.23 -23.44 21.38
C LYS A 265 -2.36 -22.41 21.29
N PRO A 266 -2.96 -21.89 22.39
CA PRO A 266 -4.01 -20.89 22.28
C PRO A 266 -3.52 -19.57 21.66
N VAL A 267 -2.30 -19.15 22.01
CA VAL A 267 -1.68 -17.91 21.47
C VAL A 267 -1.30 -18.08 20.00
N PHE A 268 -0.90 -19.28 19.60
CA PHE A 268 -0.65 -19.59 18.19
C PHE A 268 -1.90 -19.43 17.32
N VAL A 269 -3.06 -19.90 17.78
CA VAL A 269 -4.31 -19.67 17.05
C VAL A 269 -4.65 -18.16 16.96
N ILE A 270 -4.44 -17.42 18.04
CA ILE A 270 -4.60 -15.95 18.03
C ILE A 270 -3.62 -15.31 17.05
N PHE A 271 -2.39 -15.81 16.96
CA PHE A 271 -1.38 -15.32 16.02
C PHE A 271 -1.80 -15.54 14.56
N ILE A 272 -2.37 -16.70 14.22
CA ILE A 272 -2.85 -16.94 12.86
C ILE A 272 -4.05 -16.04 12.54
N VAL A 273 -5.07 -16.04 13.39
CA VAL A 273 -6.31 -15.29 13.13
C VAL A 273 -6.08 -13.78 13.29
N GLY A 274 -5.58 -13.35 14.42
CA GLY A 274 -5.36 -11.93 14.74
C GLY A 274 -4.11 -11.33 14.07
N GLY A 275 -3.11 -12.14 13.76
CA GLY A 275 -1.91 -11.75 13.04
C GLY A 275 -2.09 -11.87 11.53
N ALA A 276 -1.93 -13.10 10.99
CA ALA A 276 -1.87 -13.31 9.54
C ALA A 276 -3.18 -12.94 8.81
N MET A 277 -4.31 -13.41 9.30
CA MET A 277 -5.59 -13.15 8.64
C MET A 277 -6.02 -11.68 8.78
N PHE A 278 -5.85 -11.08 9.98
CA PHE A 278 -6.19 -9.65 10.15
C PHE A 278 -5.24 -8.74 9.39
N ALA A 279 -3.96 -9.09 9.20
CA ALA A 279 -3.06 -8.36 8.34
C ALA A 279 -3.65 -8.15 6.93
N LEU A 280 -4.19 -9.21 6.35
CA LEU A 280 -4.81 -9.17 5.01
C LEU A 280 -6.15 -8.45 4.99
N ALA A 281 -6.98 -8.70 6.01
CA ALA A 281 -8.27 -8.04 6.14
C ALA A 281 -8.12 -6.52 6.36
N THR A 282 -7.13 -6.08 7.16
CA THR A 282 -6.84 -4.65 7.37
C THR A 282 -6.35 -3.97 6.11
N THR A 283 -5.47 -4.62 5.34
CA THR A 283 -4.97 -4.08 4.07
C THR A 283 -6.10 -3.95 3.05
N LEU A 284 -6.94 -4.97 2.92
CA LEU A 284 -8.10 -4.95 2.03
C LEU A 284 -9.09 -3.85 2.42
N ASN A 285 -9.40 -3.71 3.72
CA ASN A 285 -10.30 -2.67 4.23
C ASN A 285 -9.72 -1.27 4.04
N ALA A 286 -8.43 -1.08 4.34
CA ALA A 286 -7.74 0.19 4.13
C ALA A 286 -7.77 0.58 2.65
N THR A 287 -7.54 -0.38 1.74
CA THR A 287 -7.60 -0.14 0.29
C THR A 287 -8.98 0.37 -0.13
N PHE A 288 -10.06 -0.26 0.29
CA PHE A 288 -11.42 0.23 0.00
C PHE A 288 -11.69 1.64 0.54
N THR A 289 -11.05 2.03 1.64
CA THR A 289 -11.23 3.34 2.26
C THR A 289 -10.70 4.47 1.38
N TRP A 290 -9.55 4.29 0.71
CA TRP A 290 -8.90 5.35 -0.08
C TRP A 290 -9.06 5.21 -1.60
N VAL A 291 -9.29 4.00 -2.12
CA VAL A 291 -9.20 3.68 -3.55
C VAL A 291 -10.14 4.51 -4.45
N THR A 292 -11.28 4.93 -3.93
CA THR A 292 -12.29 5.68 -4.72
C THR A 292 -11.94 7.16 -4.92
N LYS A 293 -10.99 7.70 -4.15
CA LYS A 293 -10.81 9.16 -4.04
C LYS A 293 -10.28 9.79 -5.33
N SER A 294 -9.27 9.19 -5.93
CA SER A 294 -8.74 9.64 -7.22
C SER A 294 -9.78 9.58 -8.34
N LEU A 295 -10.56 8.49 -8.42
CA LEU A 295 -11.62 8.38 -9.43
C LEU A 295 -12.78 9.36 -9.15
N TYR A 296 -13.10 9.60 -7.87
CA TYR A 296 -14.09 10.61 -7.50
C TYR A 296 -13.70 11.99 -8.03
N VAL A 297 -12.45 12.40 -7.81
CA VAL A 297 -11.94 13.66 -8.37
C VAL A 297 -11.99 13.66 -9.90
N ALA A 298 -11.63 12.56 -10.55
CA ALA A 298 -11.69 12.43 -12.00
C ALA A 298 -13.12 12.57 -12.56
N THR A 299 -14.16 12.20 -11.78
CA THR A 299 -15.56 12.50 -12.18
C THR A 299 -15.89 13.97 -12.08
N GLN A 300 -15.33 14.70 -11.10
CA GLN A 300 -15.50 16.15 -10.97
C GLN A 300 -14.78 16.90 -12.10
N ASP A 301 -13.61 16.39 -12.51
CA ASP A 301 -12.85 16.92 -13.65
C ASP A 301 -13.52 16.66 -15.01
N GLY A 302 -14.54 15.80 -15.08
CA GLY A 302 -15.19 15.40 -16.32
C GLY A 302 -14.42 14.36 -17.12
N VAL A 303 -13.35 13.77 -16.58
CA VAL A 303 -12.64 12.64 -17.19
C VAL A 303 -13.50 11.38 -17.19
N LEU A 304 -14.25 11.19 -16.12
CA LEU A 304 -15.22 10.11 -15.97
C LEU A 304 -16.66 10.68 -15.88
N PRO A 305 -17.69 9.90 -16.26
CA PRO A 305 -19.07 10.33 -16.13
C PRO A 305 -19.43 10.78 -14.70
N LYS A 306 -19.99 11.96 -14.52
CA LYS A 306 -20.34 12.52 -13.20
C LYS A 306 -21.21 11.59 -12.35
N LYS A 307 -22.09 10.79 -12.99
CA LYS A 307 -22.96 9.82 -12.31
C LYS A 307 -22.15 8.80 -11.49
N LEU A 308 -20.94 8.43 -11.92
CA LEU A 308 -20.08 7.48 -11.18
C LEU A 308 -19.58 8.07 -9.87
N GLY A 309 -19.41 9.39 -9.79
CA GLY A 309 -19.02 10.12 -8.59
C GLY A 309 -20.18 10.43 -7.64
N ALA A 310 -21.41 9.93 -7.90
CA ALA A 310 -22.54 10.18 -7.03
C ALA A 310 -22.26 9.66 -5.60
N VAL A 311 -22.40 10.54 -4.63
CA VAL A 311 -22.19 10.27 -3.21
C VAL A 311 -23.52 9.89 -2.57
N ASN A 312 -23.55 8.78 -1.82
CA ASN A 312 -24.73 8.39 -1.07
C ASN A 312 -24.98 9.41 0.06
N GLU A 313 -26.15 10.01 0.10
CA GLU A 313 -26.52 11.07 1.07
C GLU A 313 -26.45 10.60 2.52
N LYS A 314 -26.86 9.35 2.79
CA LYS A 314 -26.88 8.77 4.15
C LYS A 314 -25.46 8.47 4.67
N PHE A 315 -24.61 7.90 3.81
CA PHE A 315 -23.31 7.35 4.23
C PHE A 315 -22.12 8.21 3.81
N GLY A 316 -22.31 9.14 2.88
CA GLY A 316 -21.24 10.01 2.37
C GLY A 316 -20.20 9.25 1.54
N THR A 317 -20.59 8.17 0.83
CA THR A 317 -19.68 7.28 0.09
C THR A 317 -20.00 7.27 -1.40
N PRO A 318 -18.99 7.27 -2.29
CA PRO A 318 -19.18 7.13 -3.73
C PRO A 318 -19.42 5.66 -4.11
N HIS A 319 -20.66 5.22 -3.90
CA HIS A 319 -21.06 3.81 -3.99
C HIS A 319 -20.81 3.16 -5.35
N TRP A 320 -20.97 3.87 -6.47
CA TRP A 320 -20.69 3.33 -7.80
C TRP A 320 -19.20 3.05 -8.01
N LEU A 321 -18.34 3.96 -7.54
CA LEU A 321 -16.89 3.75 -7.61
C LEU A 321 -16.44 2.59 -6.72
N LEU A 322 -17.00 2.47 -5.52
CA LEU A 322 -16.77 1.30 -4.66
C LEU A 322 -17.18 0.00 -5.35
N THR A 323 -18.34 -0.01 -6.04
CA THR A 323 -18.82 -1.18 -6.78
C THR A 323 -17.89 -1.56 -7.93
N ILE A 324 -17.33 -0.59 -8.66
CA ILE A 324 -16.35 -0.85 -9.70
C ILE A 324 -15.12 -1.57 -9.12
N PHE A 325 -14.56 -1.08 -8.02
CA PHE A 325 -13.41 -1.72 -7.38
C PHE A 325 -13.74 -3.08 -6.77
N TYR A 326 -14.96 -3.25 -6.24
CA TYR A 326 -15.43 -4.56 -5.82
C TYR A 326 -15.45 -5.55 -6.97
N ILE A 327 -15.95 -5.16 -8.15
CA ILE A 327 -15.95 -6.02 -9.35
C ILE A 327 -14.53 -6.33 -9.79
N ILE A 328 -13.61 -5.34 -9.81
CA ILE A 328 -12.20 -5.54 -10.16
C ILE A 328 -11.54 -6.59 -9.22
N GLY A 329 -11.85 -6.55 -7.92
CA GLY A 329 -11.37 -7.55 -6.97
C GLY A 329 -12.08 -8.90 -7.11
N ALA A 330 -13.38 -8.92 -7.44
CA ALA A 330 -14.18 -10.15 -7.54
C ALA A 330 -13.82 -10.99 -8.78
N VAL A 331 -13.54 -10.36 -9.92
CA VAL A 331 -13.26 -11.08 -11.17
C VAL A 331 -12.09 -12.06 -11.04
N PRO A 332 -10.88 -11.69 -10.58
CA PRO A 332 -9.79 -12.65 -10.42
C PRO A 332 -10.11 -13.79 -9.44
N ILE A 333 -10.87 -13.51 -8.37
CA ILE A 333 -11.30 -14.54 -7.40
C ILE A 333 -12.21 -15.57 -8.07
N LEU A 334 -13.23 -15.11 -8.80
CA LEU A 334 -14.23 -15.96 -9.43
C LEU A 334 -13.70 -16.71 -10.66
N THR A 335 -12.71 -16.13 -11.35
CA THR A 335 -12.03 -16.77 -12.49
C THR A 335 -10.82 -17.61 -12.08
N ASN A 336 -10.56 -17.75 -10.77
CA ASN A 336 -9.45 -18.53 -10.20
C ASN A 336 -8.08 -18.16 -10.79
N VAL A 337 -7.83 -16.86 -11.01
CA VAL A 337 -6.49 -16.38 -11.37
C VAL A 337 -5.53 -16.66 -10.22
N SER A 338 -4.33 -17.16 -10.54
CA SER A 338 -3.36 -17.52 -9.51
C SER A 338 -2.95 -16.31 -8.67
N LEU A 339 -2.77 -16.54 -7.36
CA LEU A 339 -2.35 -15.51 -6.42
C LEU A 339 -1.05 -14.82 -6.87
N ASN A 340 -0.09 -15.62 -7.36
CA ASN A 340 1.20 -15.12 -7.79
C ASN A 340 1.08 -14.08 -8.92
N VAL A 341 0.27 -14.38 -9.94
CA VAL A 341 0.00 -13.47 -11.06
C VAL A 341 -0.64 -12.17 -10.58
N VAL A 342 -1.68 -12.27 -9.73
CA VAL A 342 -2.38 -11.08 -9.20
C VAL A 342 -1.42 -10.21 -8.37
N ALA A 343 -0.58 -10.86 -7.54
CA ALA A 343 0.39 -10.18 -6.70
C ALA A 343 1.46 -9.44 -7.52
N GLN A 344 2.09 -10.13 -8.46
CA GLN A 344 3.17 -9.54 -9.28
C GLN A 344 2.66 -8.41 -10.17
N LEU A 345 1.53 -8.60 -10.87
CA LEU A 345 0.94 -7.56 -11.71
C LEU A 345 0.50 -6.35 -10.88
N GLY A 346 -0.25 -6.59 -9.83
CA GLY A 346 -0.78 -5.49 -9.01
C GLY A 346 0.31 -4.68 -8.34
N THR A 347 1.36 -5.33 -7.83
CA THR A 347 2.46 -4.66 -7.13
C THR A 347 3.37 -3.90 -8.09
N SER A 348 3.76 -4.50 -9.22
CA SER A 348 4.58 -3.80 -10.22
C SER A 348 3.88 -2.55 -10.76
N LEU A 349 2.57 -2.64 -11.03
CA LEU A 349 1.77 -1.48 -11.43
C LEU A 349 1.70 -0.41 -10.33
N SER A 350 1.60 -0.81 -9.07
CA SER A 350 1.60 0.11 -7.92
C SER A 350 2.87 0.96 -7.86
N LEU A 351 4.04 0.34 -8.03
CA LEU A 351 5.32 1.06 -8.03
C LEU A 351 5.42 2.06 -9.19
N ILE A 352 4.96 1.67 -10.39
CA ILE A 352 4.89 2.58 -11.55
C ILE A 352 3.96 3.76 -11.25
N VAL A 353 2.80 3.52 -10.67
CA VAL A 353 1.83 4.56 -10.31
C VAL A 353 2.44 5.59 -9.36
N PHE A 354 3.27 5.19 -8.40
CA PHE A 354 3.92 6.12 -7.47
C PHE A 354 5.01 6.99 -8.09
N MET A 355 5.63 6.59 -9.19
CA MET A 355 6.66 7.41 -9.84
C MET A 355 6.13 8.78 -10.27
N PHE A 356 4.88 8.87 -10.72
CA PHE A 356 4.30 10.12 -11.21
C PHE A 356 4.15 11.19 -10.13
N PRO A 357 3.48 10.96 -8.97
CA PRO A 357 3.42 11.96 -7.91
C PRO A 357 4.81 12.25 -7.31
N VAL A 358 5.73 11.27 -7.24
CA VAL A 358 7.12 11.50 -6.82
C VAL A 358 7.79 12.53 -7.73
N VAL A 359 7.69 12.38 -9.06
CA VAL A 359 8.25 13.35 -10.01
C VAL A 359 7.50 14.70 -9.92
N ALA A 360 6.18 14.68 -9.71
CA ALA A 360 5.36 15.88 -9.56
C ALA A 360 5.82 16.78 -8.41
N ALA A 361 6.34 16.19 -7.31
CA ALA A 361 6.87 16.95 -6.16
C ALA A 361 7.97 17.95 -6.57
N GLY A 362 8.74 17.66 -7.63
CA GLY A 362 9.78 18.55 -8.13
C GLY A 362 9.26 19.90 -8.66
N ARG A 363 7.97 20.00 -8.95
CA ARG A 363 7.35 21.24 -9.41
C ARG A 363 6.80 22.12 -8.30
N LEU A 364 6.68 21.60 -7.06
CA LEU A 364 6.15 22.35 -5.91
C LEU A 364 6.80 23.71 -5.69
N PRO A 365 8.15 23.83 -5.63
CA PRO A 365 8.77 25.13 -5.33
C PRO A 365 8.49 26.20 -6.41
N LYS A 366 8.22 25.76 -7.65
CA LYS A 366 7.93 26.67 -8.77
C LYS A 366 6.46 27.03 -8.88
N LEU A 367 5.54 26.06 -8.70
CA LEU A 367 4.10 26.27 -8.93
C LEU A 367 3.38 26.78 -7.68
N TYR A 368 3.86 26.41 -6.48
CA TYR A 368 3.27 26.77 -5.20
C TYR A 368 4.32 27.28 -4.20
N PRO A 369 5.05 28.37 -4.53
CA PRO A 369 6.19 28.86 -3.73
C PRO A 369 5.80 29.20 -2.28
N GLU A 370 4.67 29.87 -2.08
CA GLU A 370 4.17 30.25 -0.75
C GLU A 370 3.74 29.05 0.10
N ALA A 371 2.98 28.11 -0.50
CA ALA A 371 2.57 26.91 0.19
C ALA A 371 3.79 26.03 0.56
N TYR A 372 4.78 25.95 -0.33
CA TYR A 372 6.01 25.22 -0.10
C TYR A 372 6.90 25.88 0.97
N ALA A 373 6.98 27.20 1.00
CA ALA A 373 7.70 27.93 2.05
C ALA A 373 7.13 27.70 3.45
N ASN A 374 5.81 27.45 3.54
CA ASN A 374 5.07 27.18 4.77
C ASN A 374 4.81 25.67 5.01
N ALA A 375 5.42 24.79 4.22
CA ALA A 375 5.25 23.35 4.37
C ALA A 375 5.92 22.83 5.65
N PRO A 376 5.34 21.80 6.32
CA PRO A 376 5.95 21.17 7.50
C PRO A 376 7.34 20.57 7.21
N ILE A 377 7.49 20.02 6.00
CA ILE A 377 8.77 19.50 5.50
C ILE A 377 9.10 20.26 4.24
N LYS A 378 10.18 21.01 4.27
CA LYS A 378 10.73 21.73 3.10
C LYS A 378 12.20 21.42 2.93
N LEU A 379 12.61 21.22 1.69
CA LEU A 379 13.99 20.95 1.31
C LEU A 379 14.46 22.02 0.33
N PRO A 380 15.75 22.39 0.32
CA PRO A 380 16.30 23.19 -0.78
C PRO A 380 15.97 22.53 -2.13
N PRO A 381 15.65 23.30 -3.19
CA PRO A 381 15.21 22.74 -4.47
C PRO A 381 16.19 21.73 -5.08
N ALA A 382 17.50 21.92 -4.86
CA ALA A 382 18.52 20.97 -5.31
C ALA A 382 18.39 19.64 -4.58
N LEU A 383 18.26 19.66 -3.24
CA LEU A 383 18.11 18.46 -2.43
C LEU A 383 16.80 17.72 -2.72
N LEU A 384 15.70 18.46 -2.97
CA LEU A 384 14.43 17.86 -3.39
C LEU A 384 14.58 17.13 -4.73
N LYS A 385 15.28 17.71 -5.71
CA LYS A 385 15.53 17.04 -6.99
C LYS A 385 16.39 15.78 -6.84
N THR A 386 17.43 15.84 -6.01
CA THR A 386 18.27 14.66 -5.70
C THR A 386 17.42 13.57 -5.04
N LEU A 387 16.60 13.93 -4.05
CA LEU A 387 15.70 13.00 -3.38
C LEU A 387 14.75 12.32 -4.39
N ILE A 388 14.13 13.09 -5.30
CA ILE A 388 13.26 12.57 -6.35
C ILE A 388 14.05 11.62 -7.28
N GLY A 389 15.24 11.97 -7.68
CA GLY A 389 16.09 11.11 -8.51
C GLY A 389 16.37 9.77 -7.85
N ILE A 390 16.75 9.77 -6.59
CA ILE A 390 16.97 8.54 -5.80
C ILE A 390 15.67 7.75 -5.67
N SER A 391 14.55 8.41 -5.37
CA SER A 391 13.23 7.77 -5.24
C SER A 391 12.82 7.05 -6.54
N VAL A 392 12.99 7.70 -7.69
CA VAL A 392 12.66 7.10 -9.00
C VAL A 392 13.55 5.89 -9.29
N VAL A 393 14.86 5.97 -9.00
CA VAL A 393 15.78 4.85 -9.18
C VAL A 393 15.38 3.66 -8.31
N LEU A 394 15.03 3.88 -7.04
CA LEU A 394 14.57 2.82 -6.14
C LEU A 394 13.29 2.16 -6.65
N LEU A 395 12.28 2.95 -7.04
CA LEU A 395 11.02 2.44 -7.58
C LEU A 395 11.20 1.66 -8.89
N LEU A 396 12.10 2.11 -9.78
CA LEU A 396 12.44 1.39 -11.01
C LEU A 396 13.14 0.07 -10.72
N ALA A 397 14.08 0.05 -9.77
CA ALA A 397 14.79 -1.16 -9.38
C ALA A 397 13.82 -2.21 -8.80
N GLU A 398 12.91 -1.81 -7.90
CA GLU A 398 11.89 -2.70 -7.35
C GLU A 398 10.92 -3.19 -8.44
N THR A 399 10.47 -2.31 -9.34
CA THR A 399 9.61 -2.68 -10.46
C THR A 399 10.28 -3.71 -11.37
N TYR A 400 11.55 -3.52 -11.70
CA TYR A 400 12.33 -4.44 -12.52
C TYR A 400 12.38 -5.84 -11.89
N LEU A 401 12.70 -5.94 -10.59
CA LEU A 401 12.76 -7.21 -9.88
C LEU A 401 11.44 -7.98 -9.92
N LEU A 402 10.30 -7.28 -9.82
CA LEU A 402 8.98 -7.92 -9.85
C LEU A 402 8.54 -8.36 -11.26
N ILE A 403 8.93 -7.63 -12.30
CA ILE A 403 8.54 -7.95 -13.68
C ILE A 403 9.32 -9.13 -14.24
N THR A 404 10.57 -9.32 -13.82
CA THR A 404 11.43 -10.41 -14.34
C THR A 404 10.89 -11.82 -14.02
N ASP A 405 10.09 -11.96 -12.98
CA ASP A 405 9.49 -13.23 -12.57
C ASP A 405 8.14 -13.53 -13.22
N LEU A 406 7.59 -12.56 -14.02
CA LEU A 406 6.31 -12.75 -14.72
C LEU A 406 6.48 -13.60 -15.98
N GLU A 407 5.50 -14.45 -16.24
CA GLU A 407 5.42 -15.18 -17.52
C GLU A 407 5.21 -14.22 -18.71
N THR A 408 5.83 -14.53 -19.84
CA THR A 408 5.89 -13.66 -21.03
C THR A 408 4.52 -13.13 -21.50
N HIS A 409 3.47 -13.95 -21.41
CA HIS A 409 2.14 -13.54 -21.87
C HIS A 409 1.51 -12.46 -20.97
N TYR A 410 1.78 -12.44 -19.65
CA TYR A 410 1.35 -11.37 -18.76
C TYR A 410 2.14 -10.07 -18.99
N ILE A 411 3.44 -10.18 -19.32
CA ILE A 411 4.27 -9.03 -19.72
C ILE A 411 3.70 -8.40 -20.99
N ILE A 412 3.43 -9.21 -22.00
CA ILE A 412 2.83 -8.74 -23.27
C ILE A 412 1.48 -8.07 -23.00
N GLY A 413 0.60 -8.71 -22.22
CA GLY A 413 -0.69 -8.15 -21.85
C GLY A 413 -0.57 -6.80 -21.14
N SER A 414 0.40 -6.67 -20.23
CA SER A 414 0.68 -5.42 -19.52
C SER A 414 1.18 -4.32 -20.47
N ILE A 415 2.07 -4.65 -21.40
CA ILE A 415 2.55 -3.70 -22.42
C ILE A 415 1.39 -3.22 -23.31
N VAL A 416 0.55 -4.13 -23.76
CA VAL A 416 -0.64 -3.79 -24.58
C VAL A 416 -1.56 -2.85 -23.78
N TYR A 417 -1.82 -3.16 -22.52
CA TYR A 417 -2.62 -2.30 -21.66
C TYR A 417 -2.01 -0.90 -21.48
N VAL A 418 -0.70 -0.81 -21.23
CA VAL A 418 0.02 0.47 -21.11
C VAL A 418 -0.10 1.30 -22.38
N ILE A 419 0.03 0.67 -23.55
CA ILE A 419 -0.13 1.34 -24.86
C ILE A 419 -1.56 1.86 -25.01
N LEU A 420 -2.56 1.03 -24.72
CA LEU A 420 -3.98 1.41 -24.82
C LEU A 420 -4.31 2.55 -23.83
N ALA A 421 -3.80 2.49 -22.61
CA ALA A 421 -3.95 3.55 -21.60
C ALA A 421 -3.29 4.87 -22.06
N ALA A 422 -2.11 4.80 -22.67
CA ALA A 422 -1.41 5.96 -23.22
C ALA A 422 -2.16 6.58 -24.42
N LEU A 423 -2.69 5.74 -25.30
CA LEU A 423 -3.53 6.19 -26.44
C LEU A 423 -4.83 6.84 -25.92
N PHE A 424 -5.51 6.20 -24.97
CA PHE A 424 -6.70 6.77 -24.36
C PHE A 424 -6.40 8.13 -23.72
N ALA A 425 -5.32 8.23 -22.97
CA ALA A 425 -4.90 9.48 -22.32
C ALA A 425 -4.55 10.57 -23.35
N ALA A 426 -3.90 10.20 -24.47
CA ALA A 426 -3.54 11.16 -25.52
C ALA A 426 -4.77 11.78 -26.22
N PHE A 427 -5.84 10.99 -26.39
CA PHE A 427 -7.07 11.40 -27.06
C PHE A 427 -8.24 11.68 -26.10
N SER A 428 -8.01 11.63 -24.81
CA SER A 428 -9.05 11.74 -23.78
C SER A 428 -9.86 13.04 -23.88
N ASP A 429 -9.23 14.18 -24.18
CA ASP A 429 -9.87 15.45 -24.41
C ASP A 429 -10.90 15.41 -25.56
N LYS A 430 -10.61 14.67 -26.64
CA LYS A 430 -11.51 14.51 -27.78
C LYS A 430 -12.64 13.51 -27.48
N ILE A 431 -12.35 12.46 -26.70
CA ILE A 431 -13.30 11.38 -26.39
C ILE A 431 -14.30 11.82 -25.32
N THR A 432 -13.83 12.44 -24.23
CA THR A 432 -14.66 12.79 -23.08
C THR A 432 -15.06 14.26 -23.06
N GLY A 433 -14.43 15.10 -23.89
CA GLY A 433 -14.65 16.55 -23.90
C GLY A 433 -14.15 17.22 -22.60
N PHE A 434 -13.32 16.52 -21.81
CA PHE A 434 -12.87 17.06 -20.53
C PHE A 434 -11.88 18.21 -20.73
N SER A 435 -11.99 19.18 -19.86
CA SER A 435 -11.05 20.29 -19.77
C SER A 435 -10.84 20.60 -18.29
N ILE A 436 -9.65 20.36 -17.77
CA ILE A 436 -9.29 20.80 -16.42
C ILE A 436 -9.07 22.31 -16.51
N LYS A 437 -10.10 23.08 -16.16
CA LYS A 437 -10.07 24.56 -16.24
C LYS A 437 -9.27 25.16 -15.10
N ASN A 438 -9.36 24.56 -13.88
CA ASN A 438 -8.61 25.01 -12.72
C ASN A 438 -7.47 24.02 -12.43
N THR A 439 -6.23 24.52 -12.49
CA THR A 439 -5.05 23.74 -12.14
C THR A 439 -4.56 24.03 -10.72
N ASN A 440 -5.22 24.93 -9.98
CA ASN A 440 -4.85 25.32 -8.63
C ASN A 440 -5.48 24.37 -7.61
N ILE A 441 -4.66 23.50 -7.02
CA ILE A 441 -5.10 22.52 -6.01
C ILE A 441 -5.70 23.20 -4.77
N LEU A 442 -5.22 24.40 -4.41
CA LEU A 442 -5.66 25.13 -3.21
C LEU A 442 -7.07 25.73 -3.36
N GLU A 443 -7.54 25.93 -4.58
CA GLU A 443 -8.87 26.48 -4.87
C GLU A 443 -9.93 25.38 -5.03
N ASP A 444 -9.50 24.15 -5.33
CA ASP A 444 -10.41 23.02 -5.56
C ASP A 444 -11.08 22.48 -4.26
N ASP A 445 -10.55 22.81 -3.08
CA ASP A 445 -11.01 22.30 -1.78
C ASP A 445 -11.74 23.38 -0.91
N ILE A 446 -11.96 24.60 -1.47
CA ILE A 446 -12.79 25.66 -0.89
C ILE A 446 -14.20 25.57 -1.47
#